data_6afc389a5ff450e8df0f989badc7f113
#
_entry.id   6afc389a5ff450e8df0f989badc7f113
#
_cell.length_a   1.000
_cell.length_b   1.000
_cell.length_c   1.000
_cell.angle_alpha   90.00
_cell.angle_beta   90.00
_cell.angle_gamma   90.00
#
_symmetry.space_group_name_H-M   'P 1'
#
loop_
_entity.id
_entity.type
_entity.pdbx_description
1 polymer ?
#
loop_
_entity_poly.entity_id
_entity_poly.type
_entity_poly.pdbx_seq_one_letter_code
_entity_poly.pdbx_strand_id
1 'polypeptide(L)'
;MSSIPSTQQAIVLPAKRTPFAFQTVPVYPPAPGEVLVRVAWTSSTPLDLHRADGGLLITNYPQQMGNGGAAGKVVAVGDGGDLKGLNVGDRVVAFAFHGGKEANHQEYITIPAYLASKIPDNISYQEAVTVSVNLVTVFHTVTADLKLELPWPVPEGYKPKQTDDPILIWGASSSVGIYALQVFRHWGFTNVIAVASEKQHEYLRSIGATKTFDYRNEDVVDKILNFISNRPEPKLPYIIDCIGSLKGTLKPLTKIAQRGSTVAVMLPVILKDATLEEEPEYEMDVSKVLVGQWADGVEVRGVRTHFYLSNEFLKEKAQPEMIPTLLRDGVVTPNRYRVVEGSSAVERAQKALDILRNKGINIIRCIVNDFVKPAP
;
A
#
# COMPACT_ATOMS: atom_id res chain seq x y z
N MET A 1 -28.81 -14.13 -15.14
CA MET A 1 -27.57 -14.01 -14.30
C MET A 1 -27.08 -15.43 -14.11
N SER A 2 -25.78 -15.70 -14.37
CA SER A 2 -25.19 -17.00 -14.03
C SER A 2 -25.27 -17.19 -12.52
N SER A 3 -25.66 -18.39 -12.06
CA SER A 3 -25.72 -18.72 -10.64
C SER A 3 -24.32 -18.57 -10.02
N ILE A 4 -24.24 -18.01 -8.82
CA ILE A 4 -22.99 -17.96 -8.05
C ILE A 4 -22.60 -19.41 -7.70
N PRO A 5 -21.36 -19.86 -7.99
CA PRO A 5 -20.96 -21.23 -7.69
C PRO A 5 -20.78 -21.42 -6.17
N SER A 6 -20.89 -22.65 -5.69
CA SER A 6 -20.62 -22.97 -4.27
C SER A 6 -19.14 -23.07 -3.93
N THR A 7 -18.27 -23.31 -4.93
CA THR A 7 -16.82 -23.40 -4.80
C THR A 7 -16.13 -22.60 -5.90
N GLN A 8 -14.87 -22.28 -5.68
CA GLN A 8 -14.04 -21.49 -6.57
C GLN A 8 -12.58 -21.95 -6.53
N GLN A 9 -11.77 -21.45 -7.48
CA GLN A 9 -10.32 -21.60 -7.43
C GLN A 9 -9.67 -20.44 -6.69
N ALA A 10 -8.76 -20.75 -5.78
CA ALA A 10 -7.90 -19.80 -5.09
C ALA A 10 -6.42 -20.15 -5.30
N ILE A 11 -5.57 -19.17 -5.32
CA ILE A 11 -4.12 -19.37 -5.33
C ILE A 11 -3.66 -19.54 -3.88
N VAL A 12 -2.93 -20.61 -3.63
CA VAL A 12 -2.35 -20.93 -2.33
C VAL A 12 -0.84 -21.06 -2.39
N LEU A 13 -0.20 -20.79 -1.27
CA LEU A 13 1.18 -21.15 -0.98
C LEU A 13 1.18 -22.47 -0.20
N PRO A 14 1.61 -23.59 -0.81
CA PRO A 14 1.59 -24.90 -0.14
C PRO A 14 2.52 -25.00 1.06
N ALA A 15 3.69 -24.40 0.99
CA ALA A 15 4.68 -24.26 2.05
C ALA A 15 5.57 -23.04 1.78
N LYS A 16 6.34 -22.58 2.76
CA LYS A 16 7.28 -21.47 2.60
C LYS A 16 8.25 -21.75 1.44
N ARG A 17 8.42 -20.75 0.55
CA ARG A 17 9.31 -20.80 -0.61
C ARG A 17 9.00 -21.87 -1.66
N THR A 18 7.77 -22.40 -1.67
CA THR A 18 7.31 -23.29 -2.74
C THR A 18 6.59 -22.51 -3.84
N PRO A 19 6.48 -23.04 -5.06
CA PRO A 19 5.62 -22.45 -6.08
C PRO A 19 4.17 -22.39 -5.64
N PHE A 20 3.46 -21.37 -6.10
CA PHE A 20 2.02 -21.26 -5.92
C PHE A 20 1.27 -22.42 -6.57
N ALA A 21 0.12 -22.76 -6.03
CA ALA A 21 -0.76 -23.79 -6.56
C ALA A 21 -2.23 -23.31 -6.53
N PHE A 22 -3.10 -23.97 -7.30
CA PHE A 22 -4.54 -23.83 -7.13
C PHE A 22 -5.06 -24.72 -6.02
N GLN A 23 -6.05 -24.21 -5.32
CA GLN A 23 -6.88 -24.98 -4.39
C GLN A 23 -8.35 -24.63 -4.58
N THR A 24 -9.23 -25.64 -4.61
CA THR A 24 -10.67 -25.43 -4.59
C THR A 24 -11.09 -25.05 -3.16
N VAL A 25 -11.77 -23.90 -3.03
CA VAL A 25 -12.23 -23.35 -1.75
C VAL A 25 -13.72 -22.98 -1.86
N PRO A 26 -14.46 -22.86 -0.74
CA PRO A 26 -15.83 -22.39 -0.78
C PRO A 26 -15.94 -20.94 -1.31
N VAL A 27 -17.07 -20.64 -1.98
CA VAL A 27 -17.54 -19.26 -2.13
C VAL A 27 -18.46 -18.95 -0.94
N TYR A 28 -18.13 -17.94 -0.17
CA TYR A 28 -18.87 -17.58 1.03
C TYR A 28 -19.97 -16.58 0.68
N PRO A 29 -21.26 -16.90 1.00
CA PRO A 29 -22.35 -15.92 0.89
C PRO A 29 -22.05 -14.70 1.77
N PRO A 30 -22.41 -13.49 1.33
CA PRO A 30 -22.19 -12.30 2.14
C PRO A 30 -23.16 -12.26 3.34
N ALA A 31 -22.61 -12.02 4.53
CA ALA A 31 -23.38 -11.76 5.76
C ALA A 31 -23.92 -10.29 5.75
N PRO A 32 -24.78 -9.91 6.72
CA PRO A 32 -25.24 -8.52 6.86
C PRO A 32 -24.07 -7.53 6.88
N GLY A 33 -24.10 -6.49 6.03
CA GLY A 33 -23.03 -5.49 5.88
C GLY A 33 -21.83 -5.96 5.03
N GLU A 34 -21.90 -7.14 4.40
CA GLU A 34 -20.89 -7.66 3.49
C GLU A 34 -21.36 -7.66 2.04
N VAL A 35 -20.39 -7.66 1.14
CA VAL A 35 -20.61 -7.80 -0.31
C VAL A 35 -19.75 -8.94 -0.86
N LEU A 36 -20.31 -9.66 -1.86
CA LEU A 36 -19.58 -10.63 -2.66
C LEU A 36 -19.15 -9.98 -3.97
N VAL A 37 -17.84 -9.95 -4.20
CA VAL A 37 -17.24 -9.35 -5.39
C VAL A 37 -16.66 -10.45 -6.28
N ARG A 38 -17.06 -10.47 -7.55
CA ARG A 38 -16.37 -11.25 -8.58
C ARG A 38 -15.13 -10.49 -9.00
N VAL A 39 -13.96 -11.04 -8.72
CA VAL A 39 -12.67 -10.42 -8.95
C VAL A 39 -12.32 -10.46 -10.44
N ALA A 40 -12.04 -9.30 -11.02
CA ALA A 40 -11.52 -9.17 -12.37
C ALA A 40 -9.99 -8.97 -12.36
N TRP A 41 -9.49 -8.18 -11.42
CA TRP A 41 -8.07 -7.85 -11.29
C TRP A 41 -7.62 -7.87 -9.84
N THR A 42 -6.41 -8.35 -9.61
CA THR A 42 -5.76 -8.31 -8.29
C THR A 42 -4.34 -7.78 -8.43
N SER A 43 -3.82 -7.15 -7.38
CA SER A 43 -2.44 -6.65 -7.36
C SER A 43 -1.55 -7.51 -6.47
N SER A 44 -0.33 -7.76 -6.93
CA SER A 44 0.75 -8.28 -6.11
C SER A 44 1.52 -7.15 -5.44
N THR A 45 1.91 -7.36 -4.19
CA THR A 45 2.58 -6.37 -3.34
C THR A 45 3.86 -6.95 -2.74
N PRO A 46 4.79 -6.13 -2.22
CA PRO A 46 5.93 -6.64 -1.47
C PRO A 46 5.54 -7.58 -0.31
N LEU A 47 4.34 -7.39 0.28
CA LEU A 47 3.85 -8.27 1.33
C LEU A 47 3.64 -9.71 0.82
N ASP A 48 3.23 -9.90 -0.43
CA ASP A 48 3.11 -11.25 -1.00
C ASP A 48 4.48 -11.95 -1.06
N LEU A 49 5.55 -11.22 -1.38
CA LEU A 49 6.93 -11.74 -1.32
C LEU A 49 7.35 -12.03 0.12
N HIS A 50 7.10 -11.11 1.05
CA HIS A 50 7.43 -11.30 2.46
C HIS A 50 6.73 -12.53 3.05
N ARG A 51 5.48 -12.78 2.64
CA ARG A 51 4.73 -13.98 3.04
C ARG A 51 5.29 -15.23 2.38
N ALA A 52 5.47 -15.20 1.06
CA ALA A 52 5.89 -16.39 0.32
C ALA A 52 7.31 -16.85 0.69
N ASP A 53 8.26 -15.94 0.79
CA ASP A 53 9.67 -16.26 1.02
C ASP A 53 10.06 -16.25 2.50
N GLY A 54 9.46 -15.36 3.29
CA GLY A 54 9.77 -15.22 4.72
C GLY A 54 8.76 -15.85 5.67
N GLY A 55 7.59 -16.28 5.18
CA GLY A 55 6.52 -16.78 6.05
C GLY A 55 5.87 -15.70 6.91
N LEU A 56 6.07 -14.41 6.57
CA LEU A 56 5.57 -13.30 7.38
C LEU A 56 4.04 -13.35 7.49
N LEU A 57 3.51 -13.28 8.72
CA LEU A 57 2.07 -13.33 9.01
C LEU A 57 1.38 -14.62 8.52
N ILE A 58 2.11 -15.71 8.36
CA ILE A 58 1.57 -17.02 8.03
C ILE A 58 1.69 -17.92 9.27
N THR A 59 0.55 -18.46 9.70
CA THR A 59 0.49 -19.39 10.84
C THR A 59 0.37 -20.84 10.41
N ASN A 60 -0.23 -21.10 9.25
CA ASN A 60 -0.49 -22.45 8.75
C ASN A 60 -0.35 -22.51 7.23
N TYR A 61 0.00 -23.68 6.72
CA TYR A 61 0.03 -24.00 5.30
C TYR A 61 -0.97 -25.13 4.99
N PRO A 62 -1.58 -25.19 3.78
CA PRO A 62 -1.46 -24.21 2.70
C PRO A 62 -2.13 -22.87 3.08
N GLN A 63 -1.54 -21.76 2.64
CA GLN A 63 -2.04 -20.42 2.91
C GLN A 63 -2.64 -19.80 1.63
N GLN A 64 -3.90 -19.36 1.67
CA GLN A 64 -4.46 -18.54 0.59
C GLN A 64 -3.71 -17.22 0.48
N MET A 65 -3.38 -16.85 -0.78
CA MET A 65 -2.56 -15.69 -1.08
C MET A 65 -3.40 -14.49 -1.50
N GLY A 66 -2.75 -13.31 -1.47
CA GLY A 66 -3.35 -12.03 -1.77
C GLY A 66 -3.77 -11.27 -0.52
N ASN A 67 -3.04 -10.20 -0.24
CA ASN A 67 -3.28 -9.24 0.86
C ASN A 67 -3.20 -7.82 0.34
N GLY A 68 -3.72 -7.60 -0.84
CA GLY A 68 -3.62 -6.33 -1.53
C GLY A 68 -4.97 -5.84 -2.03
N GLY A 69 -4.92 -5.15 -3.16
CA GLY A 69 -6.13 -4.71 -3.85
C GLY A 69 -6.75 -5.83 -4.69
N ALA A 70 -8.07 -5.90 -4.66
CA ALA A 70 -8.88 -6.64 -5.64
C ALA A 70 -9.86 -5.66 -6.29
N ALA A 71 -9.98 -5.69 -7.62
CA ALA A 71 -10.97 -4.89 -8.33
C ALA A 71 -11.92 -5.82 -9.10
N GLY A 72 -13.21 -5.53 -9.05
CA GLY A 72 -14.21 -6.39 -9.64
C GLY A 72 -15.61 -5.82 -9.56
N LYS A 73 -16.60 -6.69 -9.71
CA LYS A 73 -18.01 -6.35 -9.71
C LYS A 73 -18.73 -6.99 -8.53
N VAL A 74 -19.54 -6.23 -7.82
CA VAL A 74 -20.43 -6.76 -6.78
C VAL A 74 -21.47 -7.66 -7.45
N VAL A 75 -21.57 -8.92 -7.01
CA VAL A 75 -22.50 -9.91 -7.56
C VAL A 75 -23.58 -10.35 -6.58
N ALA A 76 -23.35 -10.12 -5.27
CA ALA A 76 -24.35 -10.29 -4.22
C ALA A 76 -24.03 -9.35 -3.05
N VAL A 77 -25.06 -9.06 -2.27
CA VAL A 77 -24.97 -8.27 -1.03
C VAL A 77 -25.68 -9.04 0.09
N GLY A 78 -25.23 -8.88 1.33
CA GLY A 78 -25.88 -9.49 2.49
C GLY A 78 -27.21 -8.80 2.83
N ASP A 79 -28.13 -9.55 3.38
CA ASP A 79 -29.40 -9.03 3.84
C ASP A 79 -29.20 -8.21 5.14
N GLY A 80 -29.48 -6.91 5.07
CA GLY A 80 -29.30 -5.98 6.20
C GLY A 80 -27.86 -5.53 6.41
N GLY A 81 -27.66 -4.74 7.46
CA GLY A 81 -26.39 -4.09 7.73
C GLY A 81 -26.13 -2.87 6.84
N ASP A 82 -25.04 -2.16 7.13
CA ASP A 82 -24.65 -0.98 6.36
C ASP A 82 -23.75 -1.39 5.18
N LEU A 83 -24.29 -1.31 3.99
CA LEU A 83 -23.60 -1.64 2.75
C LEU A 83 -22.77 -0.47 2.17
N LYS A 84 -22.67 0.67 2.87
CA LYS A 84 -21.94 1.87 2.41
C LYS A 84 -22.38 2.34 1.02
N GLY A 85 -23.66 2.17 0.69
CA GLY A 85 -24.24 2.52 -0.60
C GLY A 85 -23.85 1.59 -1.77
N LEU A 86 -23.24 0.43 -1.49
CA LEU A 86 -22.90 -0.57 -2.51
C LEU A 86 -24.13 -1.38 -2.93
N ASN A 87 -24.23 -1.66 -4.22
CA ASN A 87 -25.30 -2.44 -4.83
C ASN A 87 -24.75 -3.51 -5.77
N VAL A 88 -25.53 -4.54 -6.02
CA VAL A 88 -25.22 -5.53 -7.07
C VAL A 88 -25.07 -4.80 -8.42
N GLY A 89 -23.97 -5.10 -9.09
CA GLY A 89 -23.60 -4.47 -10.34
C GLY A 89 -22.54 -3.37 -10.22
N ASP A 90 -22.31 -2.83 -9.02
CA ASP A 90 -21.29 -1.80 -8.81
C ASP A 90 -19.88 -2.33 -9.14
N ARG A 91 -19.08 -1.47 -9.75
CA ARG A 91 -17.64 -1.66 -9.93
C ARG A 91 -16.94 -1.22 -8.66
N VAL A 92 -16.15 -2.10 -8.06
CA VAL A 92 -15.48 -1.80 -6.78
C VAL A 92 -14.00 -2.20 -6.80
N VAL A 93 -13.22 -1.48 -6.00
CA VAL A 93 -11.89 -1.90 -5.56
C VAL A 93 -11.92 -2.10 -4.05
N ALA A 94 -11.32 -3.18 -3.59
CA ALA A 94 -11.31 -3.58 -2.19
C ALA A 94 -9.90 -3.61 -1.62
N PHE A 95 -9.77 -3.30 -0.33
CA PHE A 95 -8.61 -3.64 0.50
C PHE A 95 -8.98 -4.83 1.39
N ALA A 96 -8.75 -6.03 0.89
CA ALA A 96 -9.05 -7.28 1.58
C ALA A 96 -7.77 -7.87 2.18
N PHE A 97 -7.75 -8.17 3.48
CA PHE A 97 -6.52 -8.53 4.17
C PHE A 97 -6.65 -9.57 5.29
N HIS A 98 -7.86 -9.97 5.68
CA HIS A 98 -8.04 -10.97 6.74
C HIS A 98 -7.79 -12.42 6.27
N GLY A 99 -7.53 -12.65 4.98
CA GLY A 99 -7.33 -13.99 4.43
C GLY A 99 -8.64 -14.76 4.24
N GLY A 100 -8.55 -16.06 3.92
CA GLY A 100 -9.72 -16.88 3.71
C GLY A 100 -10.68 -16.31 2.66
N LYS A 101 -11.93 -16.01 3.05
CA LYS A 101 -12.94 -15.42 2.17
C LYS A 101 -12.55 -14.05 1.59
N GLU A 102 -11.59 -13.35 2.20
CA GLU A 102 -11.09 -12.04 1.77
C GLU A 102 -9.79 -12.12 0.96
N ALA A 103 -9.10 -13.28 0.92
CA ALA A 103 -7.86 -13.41 0.15
C ALA A 103 -8.10 -13.04 -1.32
N ASN A 104 -7.38 -12.07 -1.86
CA ASN A 104 -7.75 -11.49 -3.16
C ASN A 104 -7.22 -12.24 -4.38
N HIS A 105 -6.40 -13.28 -4.22
CA HIS A 105 -5.98 -14.16 -5.31
C HIS A 105 -6.95 -15.34 -5.48
N GLN A 106 -8.23 -15.03 -5.67
CA GLN A 106 -9.31 -15.99 -5.92
C GLN A 106 -10.41 -15.35 -6.79
N GLU A 107 -11.34 -16.18 -7.32
CA GLU A 107 -12.39 -15.71 -8.25
C GLU A 107 -13.42 -14.78 -7.60
N TYR A 108 -13.76 -15.05 -6.35
CA TYR A 108 -14.73 -14.26 -5.57
C TYR A 108 -14.16 -13.95 -4.19
N ILE A 109 -14.38 -12.74 -3.73
CA ILE A 109 -14.09 -12.35 -2.34
C ILE A 109 -15.36 -11.90 -1.65
N THR A 110 -15.51 -12.27 -0.38
CA THR A 110 -16.59 -11.80 0.49
C THR A 110 -15.98 -10.88 1.54
N ILE A 111 -16.39 -9.63 1.54
CA ILE A 111 -15.76 -8.58 2.36
C ILE A 111 -16.79 -7.68 3.03
N PRO A 112 -16.49 -7.11 4.19
CA PRO A 112 -17.24 -5.98 4.75
C PRO A 112 -17.30 -4.81 3.76
N ALA A 113 -18.46 -4.19 3.63
CA ALA A 113 -18.68 -3.10 2.67
C ALA A 113 -17.74 -1.89 2.91
N TYR A 114 -17.35 -1.64 4.17
CA TYR A 114 -16.41 -0.56 4.51
C TYR A 114 -14.96 -0.79 4.02
N LEU A 115 -14.64 -1.99 3.51
CA LEU A 115 -13.34 -2.30 2.87
C LEU A 115 -13.34 -2.08 1.36
N ALA A 116 -14.46 -1.64 0.78
CA ALA A 116 -14.62 -1.45 -0.65
C ALA A 116 -14.90 0.02 -1.03
N SER A 117 -14.34 0.41 -2.16
CA SER A 117 -14.56 1.71 -2.79
C SER A 117 -15.26 1.52 -4.13
N LYS A 118 -16.29 2.30 -4.43
CA LYS A 118 -16.82 2.39 -5.80
C LYS A 118 -15.75 2.92 -6.74
N ILE A 119 -15.58 2.30 -7.89
CA ILE A 119 -14.67 2.76 -8.92
C ILE A 119 -15.40 3.79 -9.80
N PRO A 120 -14.93 5.04 -9.88
CA PRO A 120 -15.50 6.04 -10.78
C PRO A 120 -15.42 5.60 -12.25
N ASP A 121 -16.30 6.13 -13.09
CA ASP A 121 -16.39 5.73 -14.50
C ASP A 121 -15.14 6.04 -15.32
N ASN A 122 -14.40 7.08 -14.93
CA ASN A 122 -13.15 7.49 -15.55
C ASN A 122 -11.94 6.64 -15.16
N ILE A 123 -12.10 5.63 -14.29
CA ILE A 123 -11.02 4.76 -13.79
C ILE A 123 -11.29 3.31 -14.19
N SER A 124 -10.32 2.64 -14.79
CA SER A 124 -10.39 1.21 -15.11
C SER A 124 -10.17 0.32 -13.87
N TYR A 125 -10.51 -0.98 -13.97
CA TYR A 125 -10.19 -1.94 -12.89
C TYR A 125 -8.69 -2.05 -12.64
N GLN A 126 -7.90 -2.02 -13.71
CA GLN A 126 -6.44 -2.11 -13.64
C GLN A 126 -5.82 -0.93 -12.89
N GLU A 127 -6.32 0.26 -13.12
CA GLU A 127 -5.92 1.46 -12.40
C GLU A 127 -6.36 1.40 -10.94
N ALA A 128 -7.64 1.11 -10.71
CA ALA A 128 -8.23 1.08 -9.37
C ALA A 128 -7.51 0.12 -8.43
N VAL A 129 -7.12 -1.08 -8.91
CA VAL A 129 -6.47 -2.10 -8.08
C VAL A 129 -5.10 -1.66 -7.53
N THR A 130 -4.53 -0.58 -8.06
CA THR A 130 -3.27 -0.01 -7.56
C THR A 130 -3.46 0.95 -6.38
N VAL A 131 -4.70 1.35 -6.07
CA VAL A 131 -5.00 2.51 -5.21
C VAL A 131 -5.23 2.11 -3.76
N SER A 132 -6.25 1.30 -3.48
CA SER A 132 -6.90 1.19 -2.18
C SER A 132 -5.94 1.00 -1.00
N VAL A 133 -5.10 -0.02 -1.06
CA VAL A 133 -4.14 -0.37 0.01
C VAL A 133 -3.15 0.76 0.29
N ASN A 134 -2.57 1.33 -0.78
CA ASN A 134 -1.49 2.30 -0.63
C ASN A 134 -2.00 3.64 -0.16
N LEU A 135 -3.17 4.06 -0.63
CA LEU A 135 -3.75 5.34 -0.23
C LEU A 135 -4.22 5.30 1.22
N VAL A 136 -4.82 4.17 1.66
CA VAL A 136 -5.13 3.95 3.07
C VAL A 136 -3.86 3.92 3.93
N THR A 137 -2.76 3.33 3.42
CA THR A 137 -1.46 3.38 4.11
C THR A 137 -1.01 4.81 4.35
N VAL A 138 -1.16 5.68 3.34
CA VAL A 138 -0.83 7.12 3.51
C VAL A 138 -1.72 7.77 4.57
N PHE A 139 -3.04 7.58 4.50
CA PHE A 139 -3.95 8.17 5.50
C PHE A 139 -3.60 7.71 6.91
N HIS A 140 -3.36 6.41 7.10
CA HIS A 140 -2.95 5.87 8.40
C HIS A 140 -1.61 6.47 8.87
N THR A 141 -0.58 6.44 8.02
CA THR A 141 0.74 6.99 8.35
C THR A 141 0.68 8.45 8.75
N VAL A 142 -0.04 9.26 7.97
CA VAL A 142 -0.14 10.70 8.21
C VAL A 142 -0.89 10.99 9.51
N THR A 143 -2.02 10.32 9.75
CA THR A 143 -2.89 10.64 10.91
C THR A 143 -2.46 9.93 12.19
N ALA A 144 -2.09 8.64 12.13
CA ALA A 144 -1.76 7.85 13.31
C ALA A 144 -0.28 7.94 13.70
N ASP A 145 0.62 7.86 12.72
CA ASP A 145 2.06 7.83 12.99
C ASP A 145 2.65 9.24 13.06
N LEU A 146 2.38 10.11 12.09
CA LEU A 146 2.89 11.48 12.09
C LEU A 146 2.01 12.45 12.88
N LYS A 147 0.80 12.06 13.27
CA LYS A 147 -0.17 12.88 14.02
C LYS A 147 -0.52 14.20 13.31
N LEU A 148 -0.53 14.19 11.98
CA LEU A 148 -0.95 15.30 11.15
C LEU A 148 -2.44 15.18 10.83
N GLU A 149 -3.11 16.33 10.70
CA GLU A 149 -4.55 16.37 10.41
C GLU A 149 -4.82 16.28 8.91
N LEU A 150 -5.79 15.44 8.54
CA LEU A 150 -6.34 15.34 7.18
C LEU A 150 -7.88 15.48 7.28
N PRO A 151 -8.40 16.70 7.48
CA PRO A 151 -9.83 16.90 7.58
C PRO A 151 -10.55 16.51 6.31
N TRP A 152 -11.75 15.92 6.45
CA TRP A 152 -12.55 15.50 5.33
C TRP A 152 -14.06 15.80 5.56
N PRO A 153 -14.79 16.36 4.57
CA PRO A 153 -14.22 16.97 3.35
C PRO A 153 -13.22 18.06 3.67
N VAL A 154 -12.28 18.33 2.76
CA VAL A 154 -11.28 19.40 2.96
C VAL A 154 -12.01 20.75 3.01
N PRO A 155 -11.94 21.51 4.11
CA PRO A 155 -12.61 22.80 4.21
C PRO A 155 -12.08 23.81 3.19
N GLU A 156 -12.95 24.69 2.71
CA GLU A 156 -12.52 25.76 1.80
C GLU A 156 -11.45 26.63 2.47
N GLY A 157 -10.36 26.89 1.76
CA GLY A 157 -9.24 27.67 2.27
C GLY A 157 -8.42 26.98 3.37
N TYR A 158 -8.62 25.68 3.60
CA TYR A 158 -7.87 24.93 4.62
C TYR A 158 -6.37 25.03 4.37
N LYS A 159 -5.64 25.31 5.44
CA LYS A 159 -4.18 25.22 5.53
C LYS A 159 -3.81 24.46 6.78
N PRO A 160 -3.01 23.41 6.70
CA PRO A 160 -2.54 22.70 7.89
C PRO A 160 -1.66 23.62 8.74
N LYS A 161 -1.67 23.43 10.05
CA LYS A 161 -0.79 24.18 10.97
C LYS A 161 0.70 23.99 10.61
N GLN A 162 1.02 22.83 10.05
CA GLN A 162 2.35 22.40 9.65
C GLN A 162 2.61 22.59 8.13
N THR A 163 1.94 23.57 7.51
CA THR A 163 2.01 23.75 6.03
C THR A 163 3.43 23.91 5.51
N ASP A 164 4.29 24.58 6.26
CA ASP A 164 5.68 24.90 5.87
C ASP A 164 6.71 23.96 6.53
N ASP A 165 6.28 23.07 7.41
CA ASP A 165 7.17 22.11 8.04
C ASP A 165 7.69 21.11 6.99
N PRO A 166 8.99 20.80 6.98
CA PRO A 166 9.51 19.85 6.02
C PRO A 166 9.08 18.42 6.33
N ILE A 167 8.60 17.74 5.30
CA ILE A 167 8.27 16.32 5.31
C ILE A 167 9.20 15.61 4.34
N LEU A 168 10.01 14.68 4.83
CA LEU A 168 10.87 13.86 4.00
C LEU A 168 10.19 12.52 3.68
N ILE A 169 10.11 12.17 2.40
CA ILE A 169 9.65 10.86 1.94
C ILE A 169 10.82 10.11 1.31
N TRP A 170 11.35 9.11 2.01
CA TRP A 170 12.37 8.23 1.45
C TRP A 170 11.71 7.06 0.74
N GLY A 171 12.12 6.78 -0.51
CA GLY A 171 11.42 5.88 -1.41
C GLY A 171 10.18 6.53 -2.03
N ALA A 172 10.25 7.83 -2.31
CA ALA A 172 9.14 8.64 -2.82
C ALA A 172 8.56 8.17 -4.16
N SER A 173 9.31 7.37 -4.93
CA SER A 173 8.82 6.73 -6.15
C SER A 173 8.13 5.37 -5.91
N SER A 174 8.03 4.91 -4.66
CA SER A 174 7.20 3.75 -4.33
C SER A 174 5.72 4.09 -4.46
N SER A 175 4.86 3.07 -4.48
CA SER A 175 3.41 3.29 -4.55
C SER A 175 2.88 4.16 -3.42
N VAL A 176 3.34 3.93 -2.19
CA VAL A 176 2.95 4.74 -1.03
C VAL A 176 3.50 6.17 -1.14
N GLY A 177 4.78 6.32 -1.54
CA GLY A 177 5.41 7.63 -1.69
C GLY A 177 4.74 8.52 -2.73
N ILE A 178 4.35 7.95 -3.88
CA ILE A 178 3.61 8.67 -4.93
C ILE A 178 2.26 9.17 -4.40
N TYR A 179 1.51 8.35 -3.67
CA TYR A 179 0.25 8.80 -3.08
C TYR A 179 0.45 9.78 -1.93
N ALA A 180 1.51 9.62 -1.14
CA ALA A 180 1.83 10.58 -0.08
C ALA A 180 2.07 11.99 -0.65
N LEU A 181 2.81 12.11 -1.76
CA LEU A 181 3.02 13.39 -2.44
C LEU A 181 1.70 14.03 -2.89
N GLN A 182 0.80 13.26 -3.51
CA GLN A 182 -0.49 13.74 -3.97
C GLN A 182 -1.41 14.15 -2.80
N VAL A 183 -1.41 13.36 -1.72
CA VAL A 183 -2.16 13.66 -0.49
C VAL A 183 -1.64 14.94 0.15
N PHE A 184 -0.35 15.05 0.40
CA PHE A 184 0.22 16.26 1.00
C PHE A 184 -0.07 17.50 0.17
N ARG A 185 0.09 17.44 -1.14
CA ARG A 185 -0.27 18.54 -2.05
C ARG A 185 -1.73 18.96 -1.91
N HIS A 186 -2.67 17.99 -1.88
CA HIS A 186 -4.11 18.27 -1.80
C HIS A 186 -4.51 18.92 -0.48
N TRP A 187 -3.92 18.47 0.63
CA TRP A 187 -4.18 19.05 1.95
C TRP A 187 -3.34 20.30 2.27
N GLY A 188 -2.56 20.82 1.31
CA GLY A 188 -1.89 22.11 1.45
C GLY A 188 -0.55 22.09 2.19
N PHE A 189 0.13 20.94 2.26
CA PHE A 189 1.52 20.87 2.72
C PHE A 189 2.45 21.32 1.58
N THR A 190 3.25 22.34 1.82
CA THR A 190 4.03 23.02 0.78
C THR A 190 5.50 22.67 0.76
N ASN A 191 5.99 21.87 1.71
CA ASN A 191 7.41 21.59 1.87
C ASN A 191 7.70 20.08 1.94
N VAL A 192 7.50 19.41 0.82
CA VAL A 192 7.65 17.95 0.73
C VAL A 192 8.93 17.59 -0.04
N ILE A 193 9.86 16.94 0.66
CA ILE A 193 11.17 16.52 0.16
C ILE A 193 11.08 15.05 -0.26
N ALA A 194 11.40 14.74 -1.52
CA ALA A 194 11.34 13.39 -2.06
C ALA A 194 12.74 12.81 -2.30
N VAL A 195 13.00 11.62 -1.75
CA VAL A 195 14.23 10.87 -2.01
C VAL A 195 13.89 9.68 -2.91
N ALA A 196 14.43 9.69 -4.14
CA ALA A 196 14.21 8.67 -5.16
C ALA A 196 15.35 8.75 -6.21
N SER A 197 15.41 7.76 -7.12
CA SER A 197 16.35 7.83 -8.25
C SER A 197 16.07 9.04 -9.15
N GLU A 198 17.11 9.67 -9.68
CA GLU A 198 17.06 10.90 -10.47
C GLU A 198 16.05 10.86 -11.62
N LYS A 199 15.95 9.73 -12.32
CA LYS A 199 14.99 9.51 -13.40
C LYS A 199 13.51 9.75 -13.03
N GLN A 200 13.21 9.79 -11.73
CA GLN A 200 11.85 10.02 -11.21
C GLN A 200 11.63 11.47 -10.76
N HIS A 201 12.66 12.27 -10.66
CA HIS A 201 12.60 13.59 -10.03
C HIS A 201 11.60 14.53 -10.69
N GLU A 202 11.58 14.57 -12.02
CA GLU A 202 10.63 15.42 -12.75
C GLU A 202 9.18 15.02 -12.46
N TYR A 203 8.89 13.73 -12.53
CA TYR A 203 7.55 13.22 -12.22
C TYR A 203 7.16 13.50 -10.76
N LEU A 204 8.06 13.26 -9.79
CA LEU A 204 7.76 13.50 -8.39
C LEU A 204 7.50 14.99 -8.10
N ARG A 205 8.23 15.90 -8.77
CA ARG A 205 7.95 17.35 -8.67
C ARG A 205 6.58 17.70 -9.27
N SER A 206 6.19 17.10 -10.37
CA SER A 206 4.89 17.38 -10.99
C SER A 206 3.70 16.96 -10.13
N ILE A 207 3.88 16.01 -9.19
CA ILE A 207 2.83 15.51 -8.31
C ILE A 207 2.91 16.02 -6.87
N GLY A 208 3.86 16.91 -6.52
CA GLY A 208 3.87 17.58 -5.21
C GLY A 208 5.21 17.65 -4.48
N ALA A 209 6.28 17.02 -4.97
CA ALA A 209 7.59 17.20 -4.35
C ALA A 209 8.15 18.60 -4.63
N THR A 210 8.55 19.32 -3.58
CA THR A 210 9.17 20.64 -3.68
C THR A 210 10.69 20.57 -3.85
N LYS A 211 11.29 19.50 -3.36
CA LYS A 211 12.70 19.19 -3.52
C LYS A 211 12.91 17.69 -3.73
N THR A 212 13.89 17.34 -4.55
CA THR A 212 14.22 15.94 -4.84
C THR A 212 15.70 15.67 -4.62
N PHE A 213 16.04 14.47 -4.09
CA PHE A 213 17.42 14.00 -3.91
C PHE A 213 17.53 12.56 -4.43
N ASP A 214 18.68 12.23 -5.03
CA ASP A 214 18.96 10.85 -5.46
C ASP A 214 19.70 10.09 -4.35
N TYR A 215 19.06 9.02 -3.84
CA TYR A 215 19.62 8.17 -2.79
C TYR A 215 20.90 7.43 -3.20
N ARG A 216 21.23 7.38 -4.49
CA ARG A 216 22.43 6.72 -5.01
C ARG A 216 23.68 7.60 -4.88
N ASN A 217 23.50 8.90 -4.63
CA ASN A 217 24.61 9.79 -4.38
C ASN A 217 25.17 9.52 -2.98
N GLU A 218 26.47 9.33 -2.88
CA GLU A 218 27.15 9.07 -1.60
C GLU A 218 26.96 10.21 -0.59
N ASP A 219 26.82 11.43 -1.07
CA ASP A 219 26.64 12.65 -0.29
C ASP A 219 25.16 13.03 -0.07
N VAL A 220 24.20 12.14 -0.32
CA VAL A 220 22.77 12.45 -0.21
C VAL A 220 22.37 12.94 1.18
N VAL A 221 22.94 12.36 2.23
CA VAL A 221 22.69 12.77 3.61
C VAL A 221 23.14 14.21 3.82
N ASP A 222 24.37 14.55 3.43
CA ASP A 222 24.92 15.90 3.58
C ASP A 222 24.13 16.93 2.78
N LYS A 223 23.71 16.58 1.56
CA LYS A 223 22.84 17.43 0.72
C LYS A 223 21.49 17.72 1.38
N ILE A 224 20.87 16.71 2.01
CA ILE A 224 19.61 16.88 2.74
C ILE A 224 19.83 17.78 3.96
N LEU A 225 20.86 17.50 4.78
CA LEU A 225 21.20 18.29 5.97
C LEU A 225 21.49 19.75 5.60
N ASN A 226 22.25 19.99 4.56
CA ASN A 226 22.55 21.34 4.06
C ASN A 226 21.27 22.07 3.60
N PHE A 227 20.35 21.36 2.92
CA PHE A 227 19.09 21.94 2.46
C PHE A 227 18.19 22.40 3.61
N ILE A 228 18.18 21.67 4.73
CA ILE A 228 17.38 22.00 5.91
C ILE A 228 18.14 22.84 6.95
N SER A 229 19.41 23.18 6.72
CA SER A 229 20.32 23.77 7.72
C SER A 229 19.79 25.05 8.38
N ASN A 230 19.13 25.92 7.63
CA ASN A 230 18.63 27.22 8.08
C ASN A 230 17.21 27.16 8.66
N ARG A 231 16.67 25.99 8.95
CA ARG A 231 15.33 25.84 9.50
C ARG A 231 15.36 25.80 11.03
N PRO A 232 14.25 26.17 11.71
CA PRO A 232 14.12 26.02 13.15
C PRO A 232 14.15 24.53 13.56
N GLU A 233 14.55 24.25 14.79
CA GLU A 233 14.53 22.89 15.34
C GLU A 233 13.09 22.49 15.74
N PRO A 234 12.69 21.24 15.47
CA PRO A 234 13.41 20.24 14.67
C PRO A 234 13.42 20.64 13.19
N LYS A 235 14.60 20.62 12.56
CA LYS A 235 14.74 21.00 11.13
C LYS A 235 14.01 20.09 10.18
N LEU A 236 13.70 18.86 10.60
CA LEU A 236 12.98 17.85 9.86
C LEU A 236 12.04 17.08 10.80
N PRO A 237 10.87 17.63 11.14
CA PRO A 237 9.95 17.01 12.10
C PRO A 237 9.32 15.70 11.60
N TYR A 238 9.11 15.54 10.29
CA TYR A 238 8.35 14.43 9.73
C TYR A 238 9.14 13.68 8.66
N ILE A 239 9.26 12.36 8.86
CA ILE A 239 9.98 11.46 7.92
C ILE A 239 9.11 10.23 7.67
N ILE A 240 8.94 9.88 6.39
CA ILE A 240 8.29 8.63 5.95
C ILE A 240 9.34 7.79 5.23
N ASP A 241 9.62 6.62 5.75
CA ASP A 241 10.39 5.58 5.05
C ASP A 241 9.42 4.58 4.39
N CYS A 242 9.27 4.69 3.07
CA CYS A 242 8.39 3.83 2.28
C CYS A 242 9.00 2.46 1.94
N ILE A 243 10.22 2.15 2.37
CA ILE A 243 10.97 0.96 1.97
C ILE A 243 11.26 0.03 3.15
N GLY A 244 11.62 0.59 4.32
CA GLY A 244 11.95 -0.17 5.52
C GLY A 244 13.25 -0.99 5.42
N SER A 245 14.21 -0.59 4.58
CA SER A 245 15.47 -1.31 4.43
C SER A 245 16.48 -0.90 5.49
N LEU A 246 16.98 -1.86 6.28
CA LEU A 246 17.98 -1.58 7.32
C LEU A 246 19.19 -0.78 6.79
N LYS A 247 19.80 -1.26 5.70
CA LYS A 247 21.01 -0.65 5.13
C LYS A 247 20.69 0.50 4.17
N GLY A 248 19.61 0.35 3.39
CA GLY A 248 19.28 1.25 2.28
C GLY A 248 18.56 2.52 2.69
N THR A 249 17.79 2.49 3.77
CA THR A 249 16.98 3.63 4.20
C THR A 249 17.19 3.99 5.67
N LEU A 250 17.10 3.05 6.59
CA LEU A 250 17.16 3.35 8.02
C LEU A 250 18.53 3.87 8.46
N LYS A 251 19.64 3.26 8.03
CA LYS A 251 20.99 3.76 8.36
C LYS A 251 21.24 5.20 7.89
N PRO A 252 20.94 5.61 6.65
CA PRO A 252 20.97 7.03 6.27
C PRO A 252 20.06 7.90 7.14
N LEU A 253 18.85 7.43 7.47
CA LEU A 253 17.88 8.21 8.25
C LEU A 253 18.35 8.45 9.69
N THR A 254 19.13 7.56 10.33
CA THR A 254 19.71 7.84 11.65
C THR A 254 20.62 9.05 11.67
N LYS A 255 21.21 9.40 10.54
CA LYS A 255 22.10 10.58 10.40
C LYS A 255 21.33 11.87 10.10
N ILE A 256 20.06 11.75 9.63
CA ILE A 256 19.24 12.89 9.22
C ILE A 256 18.25 13.28 10.32
N ALA A 257 17.63 12.28 10.97
CA ALA A 257 16.64 12.50 12.02
C ALA A 257 17.30 13.14 13.26
N GLN A 258 16.61 14.11 13.86
CA GLN A 258 17.09 14.91 14.97
C GLN A 258 16.09 14.84 16.14
N ARG A 259 16.48 15.35 17.31
CA ARG A 259 15.53 15.50 18.43
C ARG A 259 14.24 16.16 17.97
N GLY A 260 13.10 15.52 18.25
CA GLY A 260 11.77 15.97 17.82
C GLY A 260 11.34 15.50 16.42
N SER A 261 12.20 14.76 15.69
CA SER A 261 11.76 14.09 14.46
C SER A 261 10.91 12.85 14.76
N THR A 262 9.85 12.66 14.01
CA THR A 262 9.08 11.40 13.95
C THR A 262 9.40 10.69 12.64
N VAL A 263 9.83 9.43 12.71
CA VAL A 263 10.16 8.58 11.56
C VAL A 263 9.15 7.45 11.46
N ALA A 264 8.27 7.51 10.47
CA ALA A 264 7.30 6.46 10.15
C ALA A 264 7.89 5.48 9.14
N VAL A 265 8.10 4.23 9.56
CA VAL A 265 8.76 3.18 8.78
C VAL A 265 7.75 2.15 8.32
N MET A 266 7.64 1.92 7.00
CA MET A 266 6.80 0.83 6.46
C MET A 266 7.34 -0.52 6.91
N LEU A 267 6.49 -1.31 7.60
CA LEU A 267 6.84 -2.64 8.08
C LEU A 267 6.59 -3.73 7.02
N PRO A 268 7.37 -4.81 7.05
CA PRO A 268 8.46 -5.12 8.00
C PRO A 268 9.73 -4.32 7.72
N VAL A 269 10.58 -4.12 8.73
CA VAL A 269 11.96 -3.72 8.48
C VAL A 269 12.69 -4.90 7.82
N ILE A 270 13.28 -4.66 6.66
CA ILE A 270 14.01 -5.64 5.88
C ILE A 270 15.47 -5.64 6.37
N LEU A 271 15.85 -6.64 7.17
CA LEU A 271 17.21 -6.84 7.64
C LEU A 271 18.08 -7.49 6.55
N LYS A 272 17.46 -8.43 5.79
CA LYS A 272 18.04 -9.12 4.64
C LYS A 272 16.96 -9.32 3.57
N ASP A 273 17.31 -9.01 2.34
CA ASP A 273 16.40 -9.21 1.19
C ASP A 273 16.25 -10.69 0.84
N ALA A 274 15.07 -11.05 0.33
CA ALA A 274 14.84 -12.35 -0.30
C ALA A 274 15.64 -12.44 -1.61
N THR A 275 16.29 -13.58 -1.84
CA THR A 275 16.87 -13.99 -3.13
C THR A 275 16.35 -15.38 -3.51
N LEU A 276 16.74 -15.90 -4.66
CA LEU A 276 16.41 -17.29 -5.04
C LEU A 276 17.06 -18.31 -4.07
N GLU A 277 18.25 -17.98 -3.56
CA GLU A 277 19.07 -18.87 -2.73
C GLU A 277 18.84 -18.67 -1.25
N GLU A 278 18.54 -17.44 -0.83
CA GLU A 278 18.54 -17.05 0.58
C GLU A 278 17.17 -16.59 1.05
N GLU A 279 16.79 -17.03 2.26
CA GLU A 279 15.61 -16.52 2.95
C GLU A 279 15.82 -15.08 3.40
N PRO A 280 14.75 -14.24 3.36
CA PRO A 280 14.79 -12.90 3.92
C PRO A 280 14.76 -12.93 5.45
N GLU A 281 15.24 -11.84 6.06
CA GLU A 281 15.10 -11.59 7.48
C GLU A 281 14.34 -10.29 7.72
N TYR A 282 13.38 -10.32 8.64
CA TYR A 282 12.50 -9.21 8.95
C TYR A 282 12.43 -8.92 10.44
N GLU A 283 12.25 -7.64 10.78
CA GLU A 283 11.88 -7.21 12.13
C GLU A 283 10.59 -6.37 12.10
N MET A 284 9.64 -6.72 12.95
CA MET A 284 8.35 -6.03 13.07
C MET A 284 8.33 -4.99 14.18
N ASP A 285 9.36 -4.96 15.02
CA ASP A 285 9.52 -4.04 16.12
C ASP A 285 10.69 -3.08 15.85
N VAL A 286 10.34 -1.85 15.43
CA VAL A 286 11.33 -0.83 15.10
C VAL A 286 12.24 -0.47 16.28
N SER A 287 11.80 -0.70 17.52
CA SER A 287 12.61 -0.42 18.71
C SER A 287 13.83 -1.32 18.85
N LYS A 288 13.82 -2.47 18.14
CA LYS A 288 14.95 -3.41 18.10
C LYS A 288 15.94 -3.12 16.98
N VAL A 289 15.65 -2.13 16.14
CA VAL A 289 16.45 -1.83 14.95
C VAL A 289 17.30 -0.60 15.18
N LEU A 290 18.62 -0.71 14.92
CA LEU A 290 19.60 0.37 15.09
C LEU A 290 19.58 1.01 16.49
N VAL A 291 19.47 0.16 17.52
CA VAL A 291 19.44 0.58 18.92
C VAL A 291 20.67 1.44 19.23
N GLY A 292 20.45 2.60 19.86
CA GLY A 292 21.52 3.56 20.22
C GLY A 292 22.14 4.32 19.02
N GLN A 293 21.61 4.17 17.81
CA GLN A 293 22.10 4.91 16.63
C GLN A 293 21.18 6.09 16.24
N TRP A 294 19.98 6.16 16.77
CA TRP A 294 19.10 7.32 16.62
C TRP A 294 19.51 8.42 17.61
N ALA A 295 19.39 9.67 17.17
CA ALA A 295 19.60 10.79 18.09
C ALA A 295 18.54 10.78 19.21
N ASP A 296 18.93 11.24 20.39
CA ASP A 296 18.03 11.35 21.53
C ASP A 296 16.80 12.18 21.19
N GLY A 297 15.60 11.64 21.50
CA GLY A 297 14.32 12.31 21.24
C GLY A 297 13.80 12.17 19.81
N VAL A 298 14.39 11.28 19.00
CA VAL A 298 13.78 10.79 17.76
C VAL A 298 12.73 9.73 18.08
N GLU A 299 11.50 9.90 17.57
CA GLU A 299 10.45 8.91 17.67
C GLU A 299 10.42 8.05 16.39
N VAL A 300 10.70 6.75 16.50
CA VAL A 300 10.60 5.80 15.37
C VAL A 300 9.32 4.99 15.52
N ARG A 301 8.47 4.98 14.52
CA ARG A 301 7.17 4.31 14.50
C ARG A 301 7.08 3.30 13.35
N GLY A 302 6.66 2.08 13.65
CA GLY A 302 6.41 1.07 12.63
C GLY A 302 4.99 1.18 12.10
N VAL A 303 4.83 1.51 10.83
CA VAL A 303 3.53 1.68 10.17
C VAL A 303 2.82 0.33 10.04
N ARG A 304 1.64 0.23 10.62
CA ARG A 304 0.77 -0.97 10.59
C ARG A 304 -0.55 -0.62 9.92
N THR A 305 -0.57 -0.59 8.60
CA THR A 305 -1.72 -0.15 7.78
C THR A 305 -3.05 -0.74 8.22
N HIS A 306 -3.09 -2.03 8.58
CA HIS A 306 -4.31 -2.72 9.02
C HIS A 306 -4.99 -2.06 10.22
N PHE A 307 -4.25 -1.32 11.05
CA PHE A 307 -4.79 -0.62 12.22
C PHE A 307 -5.53 0.67 11.86
N TYR A 308 -5.62 1.05 10.58
CA TYR A 308 -6.47 2.17 10.19
C TYR A 308 -7.93 1.98 10.61
N LEU A 309 -8.37 0.72 10.72
CA LEU A 309 -9.72 0.37 11.19
C LEU A 309 -9.96 0.71 12.67
N SER A 310 -8.90 0.91 13.48
CA SER A 310 -9.02 1.41 14.84
C SER A 310 -9.36 2.91 14.90
N ASN A 311 -9.22 3.61 13.79
CA ASN A 311 -9.71 4.98 13.62
C ASN A 311 -11.09 4.90 12.95
N GLU A 312 -12.16 5.09 13.76
CA GLU A 312 -13.55 4.99 13.27
C GLU A 312 -13.82 5.94 12.09
N PHE A 313 -13.22 7.13 12.08
CA PHE A 313 -13.37 8.06 10.96
C PHE A 313 -12.79 7.47 9.67
N LEU A 314 -11.57 6.94 9.71
CA LEU A 314 -10.94 6.34 8.52
C LEU A 314 -11.65 5.06 8.08
N LYS A 315 -12.10 4.23 9.02
CA LYS A 315 -12.90 3.03 8.71
C LYS A 315 -14.18 3.39 7.97
N GLU A 316 -14.90 4.41 8.45
CA GLU A 316 -16.17 4.83 7.88
C GLU A 316 -16.02 5.62 6.57
N LYS A 317 -14.90 6.33 6.37
CA LYS A 317 -14.76 7.31 5.30
C LYS A 317 -13.73 6.96 4.23
N ALA A 318 -12.62 6.30 4.58
CA ALA A 318 -11.50 6.15 3.66
C ALA A 318 -11.90 5.40 2.37
N GLN A 319 -12.35 4.15 2.50
CA GLN A 319 -12.74 3.35 1.34
C GLN A 319 -14.10 3.79 0.76
N PRO A 320 -15.16 4.01 1.58
CA PRO A 320 -16.48 4.29 1.02
C PRO A 320 -16.59 5.68 0.35
N GLU A 321 -15.85 6.68 0.83
CA GLU A 321 -16.08 8.08 0.44
C GLU A 321 -14.83 8.79 -0.08
N MET A 322 -13.71 8.80 0.68
CA MET A 322 -12.53 9.57 0.34
C MET A 322 -11.89 9.08 -0.96
N ILE A 323 -11.61 7.79 -1.07
CA ILE A 323 -10.94 7.19 -2.24
C ILE A 323 -11.75 7.39 -3.51
N PRO A 324 -13.06 7.06 -3.58
CA PRO A 324 -13.86 7.31 -4.77
C PRO A 324 -13.87 8.78 -5.18
N THR A 325 -13.98 9.70 -4.21
CA THR A 325 -14.04 11.14 -4.47
C THR A 325 -12.70 11.65 -5.01
N LEU A 326 -11.58 11.31 -4.35
CA LEU A 326 -10.24 11.74 -4.79
C LEU A 326 -9.88 11.23 -6.19
N LEU A 327 -10.33 10.03 -6.54
CA LEU A 327 -10.16 9.46 -7.88
C LEU A 327 -11.06 10.15 -8.92
N ARG A 328 -12.35 10.34 -8.60
CA ARG A 328 -13.32 10.98 -9.49
C ARG A 328 -12.88 12.40 -9.85
N ASP A 329 -12.41 13.15 -8.86
CA ASP A 329 -12.04 14.55 -8.98
C ASP A 329 -10.61 14.74 -9.51
N GLY A 330 -9.90 13.64 -9.81
CA GLY A 330 -8.53 13.66 -10.36
C GLY A 330 -7.46 14.19 -9.39
N VAL A 331 -7.79 14.26 -8.09
CA VAL A 331 -6.85 14.65 -7.03
C VAL A 331 -5.77 13.61 -6.88
N VAL A 332 -6.16 12.34 -6.93
CA VAL A 332 -5.28 11.18 -6.92
C VAL A 332 -5.36 10.49 -8.27
N THR A 333 -4.21 10.35 -8.91
CA THR A 333 -4.05 9.55 -10.13
C THR A 333 -3.49 8.18 -9.75
N PRO A 334 -4.07 7.09 -10.31
CA PRO A 334 -3.57 5.74 -10.06
C PRO A 334 -2.09 5.57 -10.42
N ASN A 335 -1.42 4.69 -9.70
CA ASN A 335 -0.03 4.34 -10.00
C ASN A 335 0.10 3.64 -11.35
N ARG A 336 1.24 3.80 -11.99
CA ARG A 336 1.62 2.98 -13.15
C ARG A 336 1.61 1.50 -12.75
N TYR A 337 1.22 0.64 -13.67
CA TYR A 337 1.15 -0.80 -13.45
C TYR A 337 1.71 -1.58 -14.64
N ARG A 338 2.05 -2.83 -14.39
CA ARG A 338 2.43 -3.81 -15.40
C ARG A 338 1.46 -4.99 -15.33
N VAL A 339 0.82 -5.30 -16.43
CA VAL A 339 0.06 -6.54 -16.58
C VAL A 339 1.05 -7.69 -16.68
N VAL A 340 0.84 -8.71 -15.87
CA VAL A 340 1.66 -9.93 -15.89
C VAL A 340 0.96 -10.96 -16.77
N GLU A 341 1.59 -11.30 -17.87
CA GLU A 341 1.08 -12.28 -18.83
C GLU A 341 1.43 -13.72 -18.40
N GLY A 342 0.52 -14.66 -18.71
CA GLY A 342 0.70 -16.08 -18.41
C GLY A 342 -0.55 -16.90 -18.76
N SER A 343 -0.39 -18.20 -18.96
CA SER A 343 -1.44 -19.15 -19.37
C SER A 343 -2.49 -19.41 -18.28
N SER A 344 -2.11 -19.18 -17.01
CA SER A 344 -3.02 -19.36 -15.87
C SER A 344 -2.83 -18.26 -14.82
N ALA A 345 -3.80 -18.09 -13.92
CA ALA A 345 -3.68 -17.13 -12.82
C ALA A 345 -2.51 -17.50 -11.88
N VAL A 346 -2.26 -18.79 -11.64
CA VAL A 346 -1.11 -19.25 -10.82
C VAL A 346 0.21 -18.84 -11.50
N GLU A 347 0.36 -19.07 -12.80
CA GLU A 347 1.57 -18.66 -13.53
C GLU A 347 1.77 -17.15 -13.46
N ARG A 348 0.72 -16.36 -13.67
CA ARG A 348 0.78 -14.89 -13.57
C ARG A 348 1.16 -14.43 -12.17
N ALA A 349 0.56 -15.01 -11.13
CA ALA A 349 0.88 -14.68 -9.75
C ALA A 349 2.32 -15.07 -9.38
N GLN A 350 2.79 -16.24 -9.84
CA GLN A 350 4.17 -16.68 -9.65
C GLN A 350 5.15 -15.73 -10.33
N LYS A 351 4.92 -15.37 -11.59
CA LYS A 351 5.73 -14.38 -12.31
C LYS A 351 5.74 -13.02 -11.60
N ALA A 352 4.61 -12.59 -11.05
CA ALA A 352 4.53 -11.35 -10.27
C ALA A 352 5.43 -11.43 -9.02
N LEU A 353 5.41 -12.56 -8.32
CA LEU A 353 6.28 -12.82 -7.17
C LEU A 353 7.77 -12.80 -7.57
N ASP A 354 8.13 -13.43 -8.69
CA ASP A 354 9.50 -13.49 -9.19
C ASP A 354 10.02 -12.10 -9.60
N ILE A 355 9.14 -11.26 -10.17
CA ILE A 355 9.46 -9.85 -10.47
C ILE A 355 9.76 -9.07 -9.17
N LEU A 356 8.97 -9.27 -8.12
CA LEU A 356 9.20 -8.65 -6.81
C LEU A 356 10.53 -9.12 -6.21
N ARG A 357 10.82 -10.43 -6.25
CA ARG A 357 12.06 -11.03 -5.75
C ARG A 357 13.31 -10.47 -6.46
N ASN A 358 13.22 -10.28 -7.76
CA ASN A 358 14.32 -9.73 -8.59
C ASN A 358 14.42 -8.19 -8.54
N LYS A 359 13.68 -7.51 -7.63
CA LYS A 359 13.65 -6.05 -7.50
C LYS A 359 13.35 -5.33 -8.82
N GLY A 360 12.66 -6.02 -9.73
CA GLY A 360 12.41 -5.55 -11.11
C GLY A 360 11.48 -4.35 -11.22
N ILE A 361 10.90 -3.86 -10.11
CA ILE A 361 9.88 -2.81 -10.15
C ILE A 361 10.00 -1.87 -8.96
N ASN A 362 10.34 -0.60 -9.26
CA ASN A 362 10.28 0.48 -8.27
C ASN A 362 9.01 1.33 -8.35
N ILE A 363 8.16 1.19 -9.40
CA ILE A 363 7.03 2.11 -9.64
C ILE A 363 5.80 1.36 -10.19
N ILE A 364 5.96 0.15 -10.69
CA ILE A 364 4.95 -0.57 -11.46
C ILE A 364 4.39 -1.70 -10.60
N ARG A 365 3.09 -1.66 -10.30
CA ARG A 365 2.43 -2.80 -9.68
C ARG A 365 2.24 -3.91 -10.70
N CYS A 366 2.57 -5.12 -10.29
CA CYS A 366 2.16 -6.30 -11.00
C CYS A 366 0.68 -6.53 -10.74
N ILE A 367 -0.11 -6.61 -11.79
CA ILE A 367 -1.53 -6.93 -11.70
C ILE A 367 -1.80 -8.24 -12.44
N VAL A 368 -2.63 -9.06 -11.85
CA VAL A 368 -3.02 -10.39 -12.35
C VAL A 368 -4.49 -10.32 -12.72
N ASN A 369 -4.81 -10.69 -13.94
CA ASN A 369 -6.19 -10.70 -14.42
C ASN A 369 -6.81 -12.08 -14.37
N ASP A 370 -8.12 -12.10 -14.45
CA ASP A 370 -9.06 -13.17 -14.75
C ASP A 370 -8.62 -14.60 -14.30
N PHE A 371 -9.19 -15.01 -13.17
CA PHE A 371 -9.02 -16.36 -12.65
C PHE A 371 -9.81 -17.41 -13.47
N VAL A 372 -10.70 -16.99 -14.37
CA VAL A 372 -11.79 -17.80 -14.97
C VAL A 372 -11.52 -18.21 -16.42
N LYS A 373 -10.63 -17.54 -17.16
CA LYS A 373 -10.38 -17.90 -18.56
C LYS A 373 -9.05 -18.64 -18.71
N PRO A 374 -9.08 -19.88 -19.28
CA PRO A 374 -7.92 -20.37 -19.99
C PRO A 374 -7.58 -19.35 -21.10
N ALA A 375 -6.29 -19.16 -21.35
CA ALA A 375 -5.84 -18.35 -22.48
C ALA A 375 -6.51 -18.82 -23.75
N PRO A 376 -6.84 -17.92 -24.70
CA PRO A 376 -7.37 -18.29 -25.99
C PRO A 376 -6.44 -19.22 -26.77
#